data_aa5d5968d67fc61ba43ec2eca60d8502
#
_entry.id   aa5d5968d67fc61ba43ec2eca60d8502
#
_cell.length_a   1.000
_cell.length_b   1.000
_cell.length_c   1.000
_cell.angle_alpha   90.00
_cell.angle_beta   90.00
_cell.angle_gamma   90.00
#
_symmetry.space_group_name_H-M   'P 1'
#
loop_
_entity.id
_entity.type
_entity.pdbx_description
1 polymer ?
#
loop_
_entity_poly.entity_id
_entity_poly.type
_entity_poly.pdbx_seq_one_letter_code
_entity_poly.pdbx_strand_id
1 'polypeptide(L)'
;MVPWREPGQVYSDIRRNHPERFSNAERLARQLNRTWSMPTPPTFLTFAEHQNARYHFNTQPTNIKDFLPVRINFFSFKVEAGSFSCTEEHLTCPITLDVPTEGVFVKVSSQSDVCCLFDREAFLNLVRQELKHPLSRESICMGMIVRKSECFFNTERDKFTLIVSD
;
A
#
# COMPACT_ATOMS: atom_id res chain seq x y z
N MET A 1 38.73 -17.48 -10.06
CA MET A 1 38.46 -16.33 -9.18
C MET A 1 38.44 -15.07 -10.05
N VAL A 2 37.31 -14.48 -10.28
CA VAL A 2 37.18 -13.22 -11.04
C VAL A 2 37.38 -12.09 -10.04
N PRO A 3 38.34 -11.17 -10.21
CA PRO A 3 38.56 -10.08 -9.28
C PRO A 3 37.36 -9.12 -9.28
N TRP A 4 36.90 -8.75 -8.10
CA TRP A 4 35.89 -7.72 -7.88
C TRP A 4 36.38 -6.39 -8.48
N ARG A 5 35.63 -5.82 -9.41
CA ARG A 5 35.87 -4.47 -9.95
C ARG A 5 34.92 -3.48 -9.28
N GLU A 6 35.42 -2.34 -8.90
CA GLU A 6 34.60 -1.28 -8.32
C GLU A 6 33.57 -0.76 -9.34
N PRO A 7 32.35 -0.39 -8.90
CA PRO A 7 31.28 0.07 -9.81
C PRO A 7 31.69 1.23 -10.72
N GLY A 8 32.58 2.12 -10.27
CA GLY A 8 33.10 3.24 -11.05
C GLY A 8 33.99 2.84 -12.22
N GLN A 9 34.72 1.72 -12.13
CA GLN A 9 35.57 1.22 -13.22
C GLN A 9 34.74 0.59 -14.34
N VAL A 10 33.65 -0.11 -13.97
CA VAL A 10 32.73 -0.69 -14.97
C VAL A 10 32.05 0.41 -15.79
N TYR A 11 31.74 1.54 -15.18
CA TYR A 11 31.09 2.68 -15.85
C TYR A 11 32.03 3.36 -16.86
N SER A 12 33.32 3.50 -16.51
CA SER A 12 34.31 4.10 -17.39
C SER A 12 34.64 3.21 -18.61
N ASP A 13 34.64 1.90 -18.43
CA ASP A 13 34.89 0.91 -19.49
C ASP A 13 33.72 0.84 -20.48
N ILE A 14 32.48 0.92 -20.01
CA ILE A 14 31.28 0.98 -20.87
C ILE A 14 31.26 2.28 -21.68
N ARG A 15 31.63 3.41 -21.08
CA ARG A 15 31.69 4.71 -21.78
C ARG A 15 32.73 4.72 -22.89
N ARG A 16 33.86 4.03 -22.70
CA ARG A 16 34.94 3.95 -23.69
C ARG A 16 34.59 3.06 -24.87
N ASN A 17 33.82 1.99 -24.64
CA ASN A 17 33.54 0.96 -25.64
C ASN A 17 32.24 1.19 -26.42
N HIS A 18 31.32 2.04 -25.93
CA HIS A 18 30.04 2.34 -26.58
C HIS A 18 29.67 3.83 -26.49
N PRO A 19 30.44 4.73 -27.14
CA PRO A 19 30.20 6.17 -27.03
C PRO A 19 28.83 6.61 -27.57
N GLU A 20 28.30 5.93 -28.59
CA GLU A 20 27.00 6.23 -29.20
C GLU A 20 25.82 6.05 -28.25
N ARG A 21 25.90 5.10 -27.31
CA ARG A 21 24.84 4.88 -26.32
C ARG A 21 24.78 5.97 -25.26
N PHE A 22 25.93 6.58 -24.95
CA PHE A 22 26.00 7.66 -23.97
C PHE A 22 25.56 9.01 -24.56
N SER A 23 25.82 9.27 -25.85
CA SER A 23 25.37 10.51 -26.48
C SER A 23 23.85 10.66 -26.52
N ASN A 24 23.13 9.53 -26.67
CA ASN A 24 21.67 9.52 -26.62
C ASN A 24 21.13 9.69 -25.20
N ALA A 25 21.76 9.07 -24.22
CA ALA A 25 21.37 9.19 -22.80
C ALA A 25 21.62 10.61 -22.26
N GLU A 26 22.77 11.24 -22.63
CA GLU A 26 23.06 12.62 -22.26
C GLU A 26 22.12 13.61 -22.96
N ARG A 27 21.70 13.34 -24.19
CA ARG A 27 20.73 14.16 -24.92
C ARG A 27 19.35 14.10 -24.28
N LEU A 28 18.92 12.89 -23.86
CA LEU A 28 17.67 12.69 -23.12
C LEU A 28 17.72 13.37 -21.74
N ALA A 29 18.83 13.21 -21.01
CA ALA A 29 19.03 13.86 -19.72
C ALA A 29 19.01 15.39 -19.82
N ARG A 30 19.58 15.98 -20.88
CA ARG A 30 19.49 17.42 -21.12
C ARG A 30 18.09 17.89 -21.52
N GLN A 31 17.29 17.05 -22.17
CA GLN A 31 15.88 17.34 -22.47
C GLN A 31 15.04 17.28 -21.19
N LEU A 32 15.26 16.29 -20.34
CA LEU A 32 14.57 16.15 -19.06
C LEU A 32 14.92 17.29 -18.08
N ASN A 33 16.20 17.72 -18.04
CA ASN A 33 16.62 18.85 -17.21
C ASN A 33 16.07 20.22 -17.67
N ARG A 34 15.65 20.36 -18.93
CA ARG A 34 14.99 21.59 -19.39
C ARG A 34 13.53 21.70 -18.96
N THR A 35 12.88 20.58 -18.62
CA THR A 35 11.49 20.54 -18.18
C THR A 35 11.35 20.45 -16.66
N TRP A 36 12.44 20.17 -15.94
CA TRP A 36 12.44 20.12 -14.47
C TRP A 36 13.43 21.13 -13.89
N SER A 37 12.94 22.37 -13.69
CA SER A 37 13.53 23.25 -12.70
C SER A 37 13.30 22.61 -11.35
N MET A 38 14.31 21.93 -10.80
CA MET A 38 14.25 21.49 -9.40
C MET A 38 14.04 22.75 -8.55
N PRO A 39 12.99 22.80 -7.71
CA PRO A 39 12.95 23.83 -6.68
C PRO A 39 14.20 23.67 -5.83
N THR A 40 14.89 24.78 -5.56
CA THR A 40 16.02 24.82 -4.63
C THR A 40 15.66 24.05 -3.36
N PRO A 41 16.53 23.14 -2.87
CA PRO A 41 16.25 22.43 -1.63
C PRO A 41 15.92 23.46 -0.54
N PRO A 42 14.83 23.27 0.22
CA PRO A 42 14.47 24.18 1.27
C PRO A 42 15.63 24.25 2.25
N THR A 43 16.10 25.46 2.55
CA THR A 43 17.02 25.75 3.65
C THR A 43 16.48 25.04 4.89
N PHE A 44 17.31 24.31 5.60
CA PHE A 44 16.93 23.57 6.81
C PHE A 44 16.12 24.47 7.75
N LEU A 45 14.81 24.27 7.78
CA LEU A 45 13.92 24.86 8.76
C LEU A 45 14.29 24.32 10.13
N THR A 46 14.43 25.19 11.11
CA THR A 46 14.69 24.80 12.49
C THR A 46 13.53 23.95 13.03
N PHE A 47 13.82 23.06 13.98
CA PHE A 47 12.84 22.12 14.56
C PHE A 47 11.57 22.79 15.09
N ALA A 48 11.63 24.08 15.47
CA ALA A 48 10.49 24.86 15.93
C ALA A 48 9.52 25.25 14.78
N GLU A 49 10.02 25.39 13.54
CA GLU A 49 9.19 25.71 12.38
C GLU A 49 8.48 24.47 11.82
N HIS A 50 8.96 23.26 12.14
CA HIS A 50 8.32 22.00 11.77
C HIS A 50 6.96 21.77 12.44
N GLN A 51 6.71 22.38 13.59
CA GLN A 51 5.43 22.23 14.31
C GLN A 51 4.34 23.14 13.77
N ASN A 52 4.68 24.21 13.04
CA ASN A 52 3.72 25.16 12.46
C ASN A 52 3.57 25.05 10.92
N ALA A 53 4.39 24.28 10.25
CA ALA A 53 4.18 23.93 8.87
C ALA A 53 3.01 22.92 8.79
N ARG A 54 1.80 23.40 9.00
CA ARG A 54 0.64 22.77 8.37
C ARG A 54 0.97 22.79 6.89
N TYR A 55 1.37 21.65 6.38
CA TYR A 55 1.46 21.43 4.96
C TYR A 55 0.09 21.75 4.38
N HIS A 56 -0.10 22.97 3.92
CA HIS A 56 -1.08 23.27 2.91
C HIS A 56 -0.57 22.57 1.65
N PHE A 57 -0.69 21.24 1.63
CA PHE A 57 -0.88 20.57 0.38
C PHE A 57 -2.12 21.25 -0.21
N ASN A 58 -1.91 22.04 -1.24
CA ASN A 58 -2.98 22.45 -2.14
C ASN A 58 -3.38 21.19 -2.93
N THR A 59 -3.76 20.15 -2.19
CA THR A 59 -4.47 19.00 -2.69
C THR A 59 -5.87 19.54 -2.99
N GLN A 60 -6.18 19.75 -4.24
CA GLN A 60 -7.50 19.43 -4.74
C GLN A 60 -7.99 18.27 -3.88
N PRO A 61 -9.21 18.29 -3.30
CA PRO A 61 -9.71 17.17 -2.53
C PRO A 61 -9.72 15.97 -3.47
N THR A 62 -8.60 15.28 -3.53
CA THR A 62 -8.50 13.94 -4.10
C THR A 62 -9.46 13.15 -3.25
N ASN A 63 -10.52 12.74 -3.87
CA ASN A 63 -11.63 12.09 -3.21
C ASN A 63 -11.01 10.91 -2.43
N ILE A 64 -11.16 10.89 -1.11
CA ILE A 64 -10.59 9.83 -0.23
C ILE A 64 -10.96 8.45 -0.79
N LYS A 65 -12.06 8.37 -1.53
CA LYS A 65 -12.53 7.18 -2.25
C LYS A 65 -11.55 6.66 -3.30
N ASP A 66 -10.74 7.52 -3.92
CA ASP A 66 -9.79 7.11 -4.96
C ASP A 66 -8.61 6.33 -4.37
N PHE A 67 -8.32 6.49 -3.09
CA PHE A 67 -7.25 5.78 -2.40
C PHE A 67 -7.68 4.43 -1.81
N LEU A 68 -8.98 4.19 -1.63
CA LEU A 68 -9.48 2.92 -1.10
C LEU A 68 -9.06 1.72 -1.96
N PRO A 69 -9.25 1.73 -3.30
CA PRO A 69 -8.80 0.63 -4.16
C PRO A 69 -7.29 0.39 -4.10
N VAL A 70 -6.50 1.46 -4.01
CA VAL A 70 -5.04 1.36 -3.89
C VAL A 70 -4.66 0.66 -2.58
N ARG A 71 -5.29 1.06 -1.47
CA ARG A 71 -5.04 0.45 -0.16
C ARG A 71 -5.47 -1.01 -0.10
N ILE A 72 -6.62 -1.35 -0.69
CA ILE A 72 -7.10 -2.74 -0.78
C ILE A 72 -6.07 -3.59 -1.51
N ASN A 73 -5.61 -3.17 -2.69
CA ASN A 73 -4.60 -3.90 -3.46
C ASN A 73 -3.27 -4.01 -2.72
N PHE A 74 -2.86 -2.98 -1.99
CA PHE A 74 -1.60 -2.97 -1.24
C PHE A 74 -1.63 -3.89 -0.02
N PHE A 75 -2.80 -4.08 0.62
CA PHE A 75 -2.98 -4.91 1.82
C PHE A 75 -3.55 -6.28 1.51
N SER A 76 -3.89 -6.56 0.24
CA SER A 76 -4.33 -7.88 -0.18
C SER A 76 -3.18 -8.90 -0.08
N PHE A 77 -3.55 -10.16 0.15
CA PHE A 77 -2.61 -11.26 0.30
C PHE A 77 -3.24 -12.55 -0.20
N LYS A 78 -2.38 -13.51 -0.58
CA LYS A 78 -2.80 -14.84 -0.93
C LYS A 78 -3.30 -15.58 0.32
N VAL A 79 -4.51 -16.12 0.24
CA VAL A 79 -5.11 -16.88 1.35
C VAL A 79 -4.68 -18.35 1.22
N GLU A 80 -3.98 -18.82 2.24
CA GLU A 80 -3.59 -20.22 2.39
C GLU A 80 -4.19 -20.71 3.70
N ALA A 81 -5.18 -21.60 3.62
CA ALA A 81 -5.94 -22.06 4.80
C ALA A 81 -5.02 -22.55 5.93
N GLY A 82 -3.95 -23.29 5.61
CA GLY A 82 -2.98 -23.77 6.60
C GLY A 82 -2.12 -22.69 7.26
N SER A 83 -2.19 -21.43 6.81
CA SER A 83 -1.44 -20.31 7.43
C SER A 83 -2.19 -19.61 8.56
N PHE A 84 -3.42 -20.04 8.85
CA PHE A 84 -4.27 -19.48 9.89
C PHE A 84 -4.58 -20.53 10.96
N SER A 85 -4.61 -20.11 12.22
CA SER A 85 -4.94 -20.98 13.37
C SER A 85 -6.45 -21.08 13.59
N CYS A 86 -7.24 -21.17 12.50
CA CYS A 86 -8.70 -21.23 12.55
C CYS A 86 -9.24 -22.26 11.54
N THR A 87 -10.53 -22.58 11.63
CA THR A 87 -11.22 -23.40 10.64
C THR A 87 -11.52 -22.61 9.37
N GLU A 88 -11.77 -23.30 8.25
CA GLU A 88 -12.09 -22.65 6.97
C GLU A 88 -13.35 -21.78 7.02
N GLU A 89 -14.28 -22.09 7.91
CA GLU A 89 -15.49 -21.29 8.11
C GLU A 89 -15.19 -19.82 8.43
N HIS A 90 -14.13 -19.57 9.20
CA HIS A 90 -13.70 -18.21 9.54
C HIS A 90 -12.95 -17.49 8.39
N LEU A 91 -12.52 -18.26 7.37
CA LEU A 91 -11.89 -17.72 6.18
C LEU A 91 -12.90 -17.43 5.06
N THR A 92 -14.18 -17.78 5.28
CA THR A 92 -15.25 -17.56 4.30
C THR A 92 -15.56 -16.07 4.15
N CYS A 93 -15.48 -15.58 2.92
CA CYS A 93 -15.84 -14.20 2.60
C CYS A 93 -17.35 -13.97 2.71
N PRO A 94 -17.81 -12.95 3.46
CA PRO A 94 -19.24 -12.67 3.61
C PRO A 94 -19.96 -12.24 2.32
N ILE A 95 -19.22 -11.90 1.26
CA ILE A 95 -19.82 -11.48 -0.03
C ILE A 95 -19.94 -12.66 -0.97
N THR A 96 -18.87 -13.44 -1.15
CA THR A 96 -18.83 -14.55 -2.10
C THR A 96 -19.31 -15.86 -1.50
N LEU A 97 -19.34 -15.98 -0.19
CA LEU A 97 -19.65 -17.18 0.59
C LEU A 97 -18.68 -18.35 0.34
N ASP A 98 -17.48 -18.04 -0.13
CA ASP A 98 -16.39 -18.98 -0.40
C ASP A 98 -15.10 -18.48 0.28
N VAL A 99 -14.13 -19.39 0.43
CA VAL A 99 -12.77 -19.02 0.87
C VAL A 99 -12.04 -18.36 -0.31
N PRO A 100 -11.64 -17.09 -0.18
CA PRO A 100 -11.01 -16.35 -1.27
C PRO A 100 -9.60 -16.88 -1.59
N THR A 101 -9.18 -16.82 -2.86
CA THR A 101 -7.79 -17.06 -3.26
C THR A 101 -6.88 -15.88 -2.85
N GLU A 102 -7.38 -14.66 -3.03
CA GLU A 102 -6.76 -13.43 -2.57
C GLU A 102 -7.73 -12.67 -1.68
N GLY A 103 -7.29 -12.34 -0.48
CA GLY A 103 -8.13 -11.70 0.51
C GLY A 103 -7.57 -10.40 1.04
N VAL A 104 -8.43 -9.66 1.70
CA VAL A 104 -8.09 -8.47 2.48
C VAL A 104 -8.85 -8.50 3.80
N PHE A 105 -8.17 -8.15 4.89
CA PHE A 105 -8.83 -7.97 6.18
C PHE A 105 -9.46 -6.60 6.29
N VAL A 106 -10.72 -6.57 6.69
CA VAL A 106 -11.48 -5.34 6.90
C VAL A 106 -12.15 -5.38 8.27
N LYS A 107 -12.03 -4.31 9.02
CA LYS A 107 -12.73 -4.15 10.31
C LYS A 107 -14.23 -4.18 10.10
N VAL A 108 -14.96 -4.82 11.00
CA VAL A 108 -16.43 -4.91 10.94
C VAL A 108 -17.06 -3.51 11.03
N SER A 109 -16.48 -2.62 11.82
CA SER A 109 -16.86 -1.20 11.88
C SER A 109 -15.62 -0.33 12.11
N SER A 110 -15.75 0.98 11.95
CA SER A 110 -14.64 1.93 12.15
C SER A 110 -14.04 1.87 13.56
N GLN A 111 -14.84 1.55 14.57
CA GLN A 111 -14.45 1.49 15.98
C GLN A 111 -14.19 0.06 16.48
N SER A 112 -14.44 -0.95 15.65
CA SER A 112 -14.27 -2.36 16.05
C SER A 112 -12.79 -2.78 15.96
N ASP A 113 -12.40 -3.65 16.88
CA ASP A 113 -11.16 -4.44 16.81
C ASP A 113 -11.36 -5.75 16.03
N VAL A 114 -12.61 -6.15 15.76
CA VAL A 114 -12.95 -7.35 15.00
C VAL A 114 -12.79 -7.11 13.52
N CYS A 115 -12.16 -8.07 12.86
CA CYS A 115 -11.93 -8.06 11.41
C CYS A 115 -12.62 -9.24 10.74
N CYS A 116 -12.98 -9.08 9.47
CA CYS A 116 -13.44 -10.16 8.60
C CYS A 116 -12.54 -10.23 7.36
N LEU A 117 -12.36 -11.44 6.84
CA LEU A 117 -11.69 -11.69 5.59
C LEU A 117 -12.68 -11.49 4.44
N PHE A 118 -12.34 -10.64 3.50
CA PHE A 118 -13.11 -10.43 2.28
C PHE A 118 -12.30 -10.86 1.07
N ASP A 119 -12.98 -11.38 0.06
CA ASP A 119 -12.41 -11.55 -1.27
C ASP A 119 -12.01 -10.18 -1.83
N ARG A 120 -10.78 -10.09 -2.35
CA ARG A 120 -10.21 -8.83 -2.86
C ARG A 120 -11.07 -8.21 -3.94
N GLU A 121 -11.45 -8.97 -4.96
CA GLU A 121 -12.20 -8.45 -6.11
C GLU A 121 -13.63 -8.09 -5.73
N ALA A 122 -14.28 -8.93 -4.93
CA ALA A 122 -15.63 -8.65 -4.44
C ALA A 122 -15.66 -7.36 -3.61
N PHE A 123 -14.66 -7.17 -2.75
CA PHE A 123 -14.58 -5.97 -1.92
C PHE A 123 -14.20 -4.73 -2.74
N LEU A 124 -13.31 -4.84 -3.73
CA LEU A 124 -13.01 -3.76 -4.69
C LEU A 124 -14.26 -3.33 -5.45
N ASN A 125 -15.06 -4.28 -5.93
CA ASN A 125 -16.30 -3.97 -6.65
C ASN A 125 -17.31 -3.25 -5.75
N LEU A 126 -17.42 -3.65 -4.48
CA LEU A 126 -18.27 -3.00 -3.50
C LEU A 126 -17.84 -1.54 -3.28
N VAL A 127 -16.54 -1.29 -3.14
CA VAL A 127 -16.00 0.07 -2.98
C VAL A 127 -16.18 0.93 -4.23
N ARG A 128 -15.97 0.36 -5.43
CA ARG A 128 -16.19 1.06 -6.71
C ARG A 128 -17.65 1.46 -6.93
N GLN A 129 -18.58 0.67 -6.43
CA GLN A 129 -20.01 0.97 -6.49
C GLN A 129 -20.48 1.88 -5.34
N GLU A 130 -19.57 2.38 -4.53
CA GLU A 130 -19.85 3.23 -3.36
C GLU A 130 -20.83 2.59 -2.36
N LEU A 131 -20.86 1.28 -2.29
CA LEU A 131 -21.72 0.57 -1.38
C LEU A 131 -21.20 0.65 0.06
N LYS A 132 -22.09 0.43 0.99
CA LYS A 132 -21.77 0.39 2.42
C LYS A 132 -21.14 -0.95 2.81
N HIS A 133 -20.44 -0.95 3.94
CA HIS A 133 -19.89 -2.17 4.50
C HIS A 133 -20.98 -3.23 4.74
N PRO A 134 -20.80 -4.49 4.26
CA PRO A 134 -21.88 -5.48 4.24
C PRO A 134 -22.44 -5.82 5.62
N LEU A 135 -21.58 -5.82 6.65
CA LEU A 135 -21.97 -6.23 8.00
C LEU A 135 -22.47 -5.06 8.86
N SER A 136 -21.76 -3.92 8.86
CA SER A 136 -22.11 -2.76 9.72
C SER A 136 -22.97 -1.71 9.04
N ARG A 137 -23.04 -1.73 7.71
CA ARG A 137 -23.71 -0.71 6.87
C ARG A 137 -23.12 0.70 7.02
N GLU A 138 -21.94 0.82 7.61
CA GLU A 138 -21.17 2.05 7.67
C GLU A 138 -20.52 2.37 6.32
N SER A 139 -20.17 3.64 6.12
CA SER A 139 -19.34 4.03 4.98
C SER A 139 -17.93 3.48 5.16
N ILE A 140 -17.42 2.83 4.11
CA ILE A 140 -16.09 2.26 4.14
C ILE A 140 -15.05 3.38 4.15
N CYS A 141 -14.11 3.32 5.07
CA CYS A 141 -13.01 4.26 5.20
C CYS A 141 -11.65 3.56 5.21
N MET A 142 -10.59 4.33 4.95
CA MET A 142 -9.22 3.83 4.90
C MET A 142 -8.79 3.08 6.16
N GLY A 143 -9.20 3.56 7.34
CA GLY A 143 -8.86 2.96 8.63
C GLY A 143 -9.49 1.59 8.89
N MET A 144 -10.49 1.19 8.10
CA MET A 144 -11.10 -0.13 8.21
C MET A 144 -10.29 -1.22 7.49
N ILE A 145 -9.46 -0.86 6.51
CA ILE A 145 -8.65 -1.81 5.74
C ILE A 145 -7.32 -1.99 6.45
N VAL A 146 -7.03 -3.22 6.91
CA VAL A 146 -5.90 -3.55 7.77
C VAL A 146 -4.98 -4.60 7.13
N ARG A 147 -3.74 -4.64 7.56
CA ARG A 147 -2.75 -5.60 7.05
C ARG A 147 -2.97 -6.98 7.66
N LYS A 148 -2.56 -8.02 6.92
CA LYS A 148 -2.55 -9.39 7.45
C LYS A 148 -1.77 -9.49 8.79
N SER A 149 -0.64 -8.78 8.90
CA SER A 149 0.21 -8.79 10.09
C SER A 149 -0.39 -8.06 11.30
N GLU A 150 -1.44 -7.28 11.10
CA GLU A 150 -2.15 -6.57 12.18
C GLU A 150 -3.35 -7.38 12.72
N CYS A 151 -3.68 -8.52 12.08
CA CYS A 151 -4.79 -9.38 12.47
C CYS A 151 -4.30 -10.74 12.94
N PHE A 152 -4.92 -11.27 13.98
CA PHE A 152 -4.75 -12.64 14.44
C PHE A 152 -6.11 -13.26 14.76
N PHE A 153 -6.17 -14.59 14.70
CA PHE A 153 -7.37 -15.30 15.11
C PHE A 153 -7.39 -15.46 16.64
N ASN A 154 -8.36 -14.86 17.26
CA ASN A 154 -8.59 -14.99 18.71
C ASN A 154 -9.52 -16.17 18.99
N THR A 155 -8.98 -17.24 19.53
CA THR A 155 -9.72 -18.48 19.80
C THR A 155 -10.78 -18.34 20.90
N GLU A 156 -10.59 -17.41 21.84
CA GLU A 156 -11.57 -17.16 22.91
C GLU A 156 -12.81 -16.44 22.36
N ARG A 157 -12.60 -15.53 21.41
CA ARG A 157 -13.68 -14.75 20.78
C ARG A 157 -14.21 -15.39 19.50
N ASP A 158 -13.53 -16.44 19.03
CA ASP A 158 -13.83 -17.14 17.78
C ASP A 158 -13.92 -16.19 16.57
N LYS A 159 -12.98 -15.23 16.49
CA LYS A 159 -12.95 -14.16 15.47
C LYS A 159 -11.54 -13.65 15.23
N PHE A 160 -11.34 -13.08 14.05
CA PHE A 160 -10.15 -12.28 13.79
C PHE A 160 -10.23 -10.94 14.52
N THR A 161 -9.17 -10.59 15.21
CA THR A 161 -9.05 -9.33 15.95
C THR A 161 -7.74 -8.64 15.63
N LEU A 162 -7.70 -7.32 15.85
CA LEU A 162 -6.46 -6.54 15.74
C LEU A 162 -5.52 -6.87 16.89
N ILE A 163 -4.23 -6.87 16.58
CA ILE A 163 -3.16 -6.87 17.57
C ILE A 163 -3.19 -5.51 18.27
N VAL A 164 -3.58 -5.47 19.52
CA VAL A 164 -3.45 -4.23 20.32
C VAL A 164 -2.00 -4.13 20.74
N SER A 165 -1.27 -3.14 20.19
CA SER A 165 0.04 -2.76 20.70
C SER A 165 -0.20 -1.86 21.92
N ASP A 166 0.11 -2.39 23.12
CA ASP A 166 0.18 -1.58 24.34
C ASP A 166 1.28 -0.53 24.27
#